data_32d35650abc8fd782d369f206a6ac9b5
#
_entry.id   32d35650abc8fd782d369f206a6ac9b5
#
_cell.length_a   1.000
_cell.length_b   1.000
_cell.length_c   1.000
_cell.angle_alpha   90.00
_cell.angle_beta   90.00
_cell.angle_gamma   90.00
#
_symmetry.space_group_name_H-M   'P 1'
#
loop_
_entity.id
_entity.type
_entity.pdbx_description
1 polymer ?
#
loop_
_entity_poly.entity_id
_entity_poly.type
_entity_poly.pdbx_seq_one_letter_code
_entity_poly.pdbx_strand_id
1 'polypeptide(L)'
;MFHIANILADEGIKTLMVDCDSQCNLTAYALEDSEIEQCWSEDGNSIYKVIQPVVENIGDIKYKEPYKMNDNLFLVPGDIDLNGYEDRLGETWPSASVQPASIRVQIAAYRYIKYAASSCNAKIVLVDLGPNLGALNRTILGGCDYFITPLSPDLFSIKGTQNLGNKFVIWHDEWENNLRKWMRPNSGILNEDLPKGLPKFLGYVTQQHNIRNSKSGMTRGWNIFGSQLENAVNENIITPLLPLDQCENRTDYLLGQIPNLHSLVPYSLEAHKPVYKCGSADGLRGEHISKAKKTKELYMGIVTTIKELREK
;
A
#
# COMPACT_ATOMS: atom_id res chain seq x y z
N MET A 1 -3.66 6.69 1.24
CA MET A 1 -2.82 6.14 2.32
C MET A 1 -2.32 7.21 3.29
N PHE A 2 -1.72 8.31 2.85
CA PHE A 2 -1.15 9.39 3.69
C PHE A 2 -2.09 9.91 4.80
N HIS A 3 -3.38 10.16 4.48
CA HIS A 3 -4.38 10.60 5.46
C HIS A 3 -4.61 9.58 6.57
N ILE A 4 -4.70 8.30 6.22
CA ILE A 4 -4.93 7.20 7.18
C ILE A 4 -3.74 7.09 8.14
N ALA A 5 -2.51 7.12 7.62
CA ALA A 5 -1.29 7.06 8.42
C ALA A 5 -1.20 8.20 9.42
N ASN A 6 -1.54 9.42 8.97
CA ASN A 6 -1.58 10.59 9.85
C ASN A 6 -2.66 10.47 10.95
N ILE A 7 -3.85 9.91 10.66
CA ILE A 7 -4.89 9.70 11.66
C ILE A 7 -4.41 8.70 12.72
N LEU A 8 -3.83 7.59 12.30
CA LEU A 8 -3.28 6.58 13.22
C LEU A 8 -2.18 7.17 14.12
N ALA A 9 -1.28 7.96 13.54
CA ALA A 9 -0.21 8.64 14.27
C ALA A 9 -0.74 9.68 15.27
N ASP A 10 -1.78 10.45 14.89
CA ASP A 10 -2.46 11.41 15.79
C ASP A 10 -3.14 10.71 16.98
N GLU A 11 -3.53 9.45 16.83
CA GLU A 11 -4.05 8.60 17.91
C GLU A 11 -2.94 7.89 18.73
N GLY A 12 -1.68 8.25 18.51
CA GLY A 12 -0.53 7.71 19.24
C GLY A 12 -0.07 6.32 18.75
N ILE A 13 -0.55 5.86 17.61
CA ILE A 13 -0.16 4.58 17.03
C ILE A 13 1.05 4.78 16.12
N LYS A 14 2.20 4.22 16.49
CA LYS A 14 3.40 4.27 15.64
C LYS A 14 3.15 3.58 14.32
N THR A 15 3.20 4.35 13.25
CA THR A 15 2.87 3.93 11.89
C THR A 15 4.03 4.16 10.95
N LEU A 16 4.38 3.16 10.17
CA LEU A 16 5.35 3.24 9.09
C LEU A 16 4.60 3.26 7.76
N MET A 17 4.85 4.27 6.94
CA MET A 17 4.48 4.29 5.53
C MET A 17 5.65 3.78 4.70
N VAL A 18 5.37 3.01 3.66
CA VAL A 18 6.36 2.54 2.70
C VAL A 18 5.84 2.83 1.30
N ASP A 19 6.60 3.58 0.52
CA ASP A 19 6.27 3.89 -0.88
C ASP A 19 6.97 2.89 -1.81
N CYS A 20 6.20 1.95 -2.35
CA CYS A 20 6.65 0.94 -3.31
C CYS A 20 6.08 1.18 -4.72
N ASP A 21 5.61 2.39 -5.02
CA ASP A 21 5.28 2.81 -6.37
C ASP A 21 6.46 3.59 -6.98
N SER A 22 6.94 3.16 -8.16
CA SER A 22 7.99 3.88 -8.90
C SER A 22 7.60 5.30 -9.33
N GLN A 23 6.33 5.66 -9.25
CA GLN A 23 5.87 7.04 -9.44
C GLN A 23 6.10 7.92 -8.21
N CYS A 24 6.42 7.35 -7.04
CA CYS A 24 6.77 8.04 -5.80
C CYS A 24 5.73 9.08 -5.34
N ASN A 25 4.46 8.85 -5.65
CA ASN A 25 3.39 9.82 -5.34
C ASN A 25 3.21 10.02 -3.83
N LEU A 26 3.34 8.97 -3.03
CA LEU A 26 3.27 9.07 -1.58
C LEU A 26 4.46 9.88 -1.03
N THR A 27 5.65 9.64 -1.53
CA THR A 27 6.88 10.34 -1.14
C THR A 27 6.78 11.82 -1.46
N ALA A 28 6.39 12.17 -2.70
CA ALA A 28 6.17 13.56 -3.11
C ALA A 28 5.04 14.27 -2.32
N TYR A 29 4.07 13.50 -1.83
CA TYR A 29 3.03 14.05 -0.96
C TYR A 29 3.54 14.34 0.45
N ALA A 30 4.50 13.57 0.93
CA ALA A 30 4.95 13.58 2.32
C ALA A 30 6.16 14.46 2.58
N LEU A 31 7.05 14.63 1.61
CA LEU A 31 8.36 15.28 1.73
C LEU A 31 8.54 16.42 0.75
N GLU A 32 9.35 17.40 1.13
CA GLU A 32 9.81 18.46 0.23
C GLU A 32 10.90 17.94 -0.72
N ASP A 33 11.08 18.60 -1.87
CA ASP A 33 12.02 18.18 -2.92
C ASP A 33 13.45 17.97 -2.38
N SER A 34 13.93 18.88 -1.51
CA SER A 34 15.26 18.77 -0.91
C SER A 34 15.42 17.55 0.01
N GLU A 35 14.36 17.11 0.67
CA GLU A 35 14.36 15.91 1.51
C GLU A 35 14.33 14.66 0.63
N ILE A 36 13.57 14.69 -0.48
CA ILE A 36 13.55 13.60 -1.47
C ILE A 36 14.93 13.41 -2.08
N GLU A 37 15.61 14.49 -2.49
CA GLU A 37 16.97 14.43 -3.02
C GLU A 37 17.95 13.78 -2.02
N GLN A 38 17.84 14.07 -0.73
CA GLN A 38 18.65 13.44 0.30
C GLN A 38 18.35 11.93 0.39
N CYS A 39 17.07 11.54 0.34
CA CYS A 39 16.67 10.12 0.38
C CYS A 39 17.18 9.34 -0.85
N TRP A 40 17.32 9.99 -1.99
CA TRP A 40 17.81 9.39 -3.25
C TRP A 40 19.33 9.47 -3.43
N SER A 41 20.04 10.15 -2.55
CA SER A 41 21.50 10.23 -2.60
C SER A 41 22.15 8.84 -2.47
N GLU A 42 23.45 8.72 -2.72
CA GLU A 42 24.19 7.46 -2.62
C GLU A 42 24.08 6.82 -1.25
N ASP A 43 24.10 7.65 -0.20
CA ASP A 43 23.89 7.23 1.19
C ASP A 43 22.44 7.38 1.68
N GLY A 44 21.50 7.57 0.76
CA GLY A 44 20.09 7.75 1.06
C GLY A 44 19.41 6.52 1.65
N ASN A 45 18.17 6.70 2.04
CA ASN A 45 17.33 5.69 2.69
C ASN A 45 16.02 5.40 1.92
N SER A 46 15.96 5.74 0.62
CA SER A 46 14.86 5.28 -0.21
C SER A 46 14.80 3.76 -0.28
N ILE A 47 13.64 3.21 -0.57
CA ILE A 47 13.45 1.75 -0.65
C ILE A 47 14.44 1.11 -1.62
N TYR A 48 14.72 1.75 -2.78
CA TYR A 48 15.69 1.20 -3.75
C TYR A 48 17.12 1.30 -3.24
N LYS A 49 17.56 2.44 -2.70
CA LYS A 49 18.94 2.63 -2.22
C LYS A 49 19.35 1.62 -1.16
N VAL A 50 18.39 1.19 -0.33
CA VAL A 50 18.67 0.20 0.73
C VAL A 50 18.72 -1.23 0.21
N ILE A 51 17.94 -1.59 -0.82
CA ILE A 51 17.94 -2.94 -1.40
C ILE A 51 18.88 -3.08 -2.61
N GLN A 52 19.38 -1.99 -3.16
CA GLN A 52 20.23 -1.94 -4.35
C GLN A 52 21.38 -2.96 -4.33
N PRO A 53 22.15 -3.16 -3.23
CA PRO A 53 23.23 -4.14 -3.25
C PRO A 53 22.78 -5.57 -3.51
N VAL A 54 21.58 -5.95 -3.09
CA VAL A 54 20.97 -7.26 -3.38
C VAL A 54 20.51 -7.33 -4.83
N VAL A 55 19.87 -6.28 -5.33
CA VAL A 55 19.38 -6.19 -6.72
C VAL A 55 20.54 -6.33 -7.71
N GLU A 56 21.65 -5.66 -7.43
CA GLU A 56 22.87 -5.67 -8.25
C GLU A 56 23.80 -6.86 -7.97
N ASN A 57 23.45 -7.72 -6.99
CA ASN A 57 24.24 -8.88 -6.57
C ASN A 57 25.68 -8.54 -6.09
N ILE A 58 25.84 -7.39 -5.42
CA ILE A 58 27.13 -6.91 -4.89
C ILE A 58 27.20 -6.90 -3.35
N GLY A 59 26.11 -7.22 -2.66
CA GLY A 59 26.06 -7.21 -1.20
C GLY A 59 24.71 -7.64 -0.62
N ASP A 60 24.46 -7.24 0.62
CA ASP A 60 23.18 -7.42 1.30
C ASP A 60 22.47 -6.06 1.47
N ILE A 61 21.24 -6.08 1.98
CA ILE A 61 20.46 -4.86 2.23
C ILE A 61 21.24 -3.91 3.16
N LYS A 62 21.08 -2.60 2.92
CA LYS A 62 21.60 -1.57 3.84
C LYS A 62 20.58 -1.34 4.96
N TYR A 63 20.96 -1.52 6.19
CA TYR A 63 20.07 -1.29 7.35
C TYR A 63 20.05 0.19 7.74
N LYS A 64 19.23 0.97 7.03
CA LYS A 64 19.04 2.40 7.27
C LYS A 64 17.71 2.65 7.99
N GLU A 65 17.71 3.62 8.90
CA GLU A 65 16.48 4.05 9.59
C GLU A 65 15.50 4.67 8.59
N PRO A 66 14.17 4.43 8.76
CA PRO A 66 13.17 5.12 7.96
C PRO A 66 13.18 6.63 8.27
N TYR A 67 12.71 7.44 7.32
CA TYR A 67 12.58 8.88 7.51
C TYR A 67 11.57 9.16 8.63
N LYS A 68 11.97 9.94 9.65
CA LYS A 68 11.11 10.29 10.78
C LYS A 68 10.33 11.56 10.46
N MET A 69 9.04 11.45 10.20
CA MET A 69 8.16 12.60 10.00
C MET A 69 7.72 13.25 11.32
N ASN A 70 7.41 12.43 12.34
CA ASN A 70 7.15 12.84 13.71
C ASN A 70 7.35 11.66 14.67
N ASP A 71 6.96 11.78 15.95
CA ASP A 71 7.21 10.75 16.96
C ASP A 71 6.43 9.44 16.70
N ASN A 72 5.34 9.50 15.95
CA ASN A 72 4.49 8.34 15.65
C ASN A 72 4.36 8.03 14.15
N LEU A 73 4.99 8.82 13.27
CA LEU A 73 4.87 8.63 11.82
C LEU A 73 6.25 8.58 11.17
N PHE A 74 6.47 7.50 10.42
CA PHE A 74 7.71 7.24 9.71
C PHE A 74 7.43 6.91 8.24
N LEU A 75 8.41 7.12 7.39
CA LEU A 75 8.33 6.84 5.96
C LEU A 75 9.59 6.12 5.48
N VAL A 76 9.42 5.06 4.71
CA VAL A 76 10.41 4.56 3.76
C VAL A 76 10.08 5.20 2.43
N PRO A 77 10.90 6.17 1.97
CA PRO A 77 10.63 6.89 0.74
C PRO A 77 10.71 5.99 -0.50
N GLY A 78 9.87 6.27 -1.49
CA GLY A 78 9.91 5.63 -2.79
C GLY A 78 11.14 6.04 -3.60
N ASP A 79 11.34 5.34 -4.71
CA ASP A 79 12.44 5.61 -5.63
C ASP A 79 12.02 5.27 -7.06
N ILE A 80 12.38 6.14 -8.01
CA ILE A 80 12.10 5.91 -9.44
C ILE A 80 12.85 4.68 -9.98
N ASP A 81 13.97 4.32 -9.36
CA ASP A 81 14.79 3.16 -9.73
C ASP A 81 14.14 1.81 -9.33
N LEU A 82 12.98 1.82 -8.64
CA LEU A 82 12.18 0.61 -8.40
C LEU A 82 11.77 -0.11 -9.69
N ASN A 83 11.72 0.57 -10.83
CA ASN A 83 11.51 -0.06 -12.14
C ASN A 83 12.60 -1.12 -12.42
N GLY A 84 13.87 -0.80 -12.13
CA GLY A 84 14.96 -1.76 -12.29
C GLY A 84 14.85 -2.97 -11.33
N TYR A 85 14.32 -2.75 -10.13
CA TYR A 85 14.01 -3.84 -9.23
C TYR A 85 12.87 -4.72 -9.75
N GLU A 86 11.82 -4.13 -10.32
CA GLU A 86 10.70 -4.89 -10.92
C GLU A 86 11.19 -5.80 -12.04
N ASP A 87 12.06 -5.31 -12.93
CA ASP A 87 12.68 -6.11 -13.99
C ASP A 87 13.45 -7.30 -13.38
N ARG A 88 14.28 -7.02 -12.37
CA ARG A 88 15.07 -8.05 -11.69
C ARG A 88 14.22 -9.09 -10.97
N LEU A 89 13.11 -8.69 -10.38
CA LEU A 89 12.12 -9.59 -9.78
C LEU A 89 11.50 -10.52 -10.84
N GLY A 90 11.15 -9.98 -12.02
CA GLY A 90 10.63 -10.77 -13.13
C GLY A 90 11.63 -11.82 -13.64
N GLU A 91 12.89 -11.43 -13.82
CA GLU A 91 13.98 -12.33 -14.24
C GLU A 91 14.28 -13.46 -13.25
N THR A 92 14.28 -13.14 -11.95
CA THR A 92 14.68 -14.09 -10.91
C THR A 92 13.54 -15.00 -10.42
N TRP A 93 12.28 -14.66 -10.66
CA TRP A 93 11.14 -15.45 -10.19
C TRP A 93 11.14 -16.91 -10.68
N PRO A 94 11.37 -17.23 -11.96
CA PRO A 94 11.37 -18.62 -12.43
C PRO A 94 12.41 -19.51 -11.73
N SER A 95 13.54 -18.94 -11.34
CA SER A 95 14.62 -19.64 -10.66
C SER A 95 14.55 -19.54 -9.12
N ALA A 96 13.67 -18.72 -8.57
CA ALA A 96 13.56 -18.50 -7.13
C ALA A 96 13.24 -19.79 -6.34
N SER A 97 12.57 -20.76 -6.97
CA SER A 97 12.27 -22.03 -6.33
C SER A 97 13.49 -22.92 -6.02
N VAL A 98 14.66 -22.65 -6.64
CA VAL A 98 15.84 -23.52 -6.58
C VAL A 98 17.17 -22.76 -6.32
N GLN A 99 17.21 -21.46 -6.59
CA GLN A 99 18.44 -20.66 -6.48
C GLN A 99 18.37 -19.68 -5.29
N PRO A 100 19.22 -19.82 -4.25
CA PRO A 100 19.24 -18.93 -3.10
C PRO A 100 19.46 -17.45 -3.46
N ALA A 101 20.30 -17.15 -4.46
CA ALA A 101 20.51 -15.79 -4.92
C ALA A 101 19.20 -15.14 -5.46
N SER A 102 18.41 -15.90 -6.21
CA SER A 102 17.11 -15.45 -6.73
C SER A 102 16.10 -15.23 -5.60
N ILE A 103 16.08 -16.10 -4.57
CA ILE A 103 15.22 -15.90 -3.41
C ILE A 103 15.58 -14.61 -2.67
N ARG A 104 16.87 -14.33 -2.48
CA ARG A 104 17.33 -13.10 -1.82
C ARG A 104 16.80 -11.84 -2.50
N VAL A 105 16.76 -11.81 -3.83
CA VAL A 105 16.17 -10.72 -4.60
C VAL A 105 14.68 -10.60 -4.31
N GLN A 106 13.95 -11.74 -4.29
CA GLN A 106 12.50 -11.74 -4.06
C GLN A 106 12.10 -11.24 -2.66
N ILE A 107 12.92 -11.48 -1.66
CA ILE A 107 12.60 -11.11 -0.26
C ILE A 107 13.31 -9.84 0.23
N ALA A 108 14.11 -9.18 -0.60
CA ALA A 108 14.94 -8.04 -0.18
C ALA A 108 14.11 -6.89 0.40
N ALA A 109 13.06 -6.46 -0.31
CA ALA A 109 12.18 -5.40 0.17
C ALA A 109 11.44 -5.79 1.45
N TYR A 110 10.93 -7.03 1.55
CA TYR A 110 10.27 -7.53 2.77
C TYR A 110 11.22 -7.51 3.98
N ARG A 111 12.45 -7.99 3.83
CA ARG A 111 13.47 -7.97 4.89
C ARG A 111 13.74 -6.55 5.37
N TYR A 112 13.88 -5.61 4.44
CA TYR A 112 14.10 -4.21 4.81
C TYR A 112 12.88 -3.59 5.49
N ILE A 113 11.67 -3.79 4.96
CA ILE A 113 10.43 -3.26 5.57
C ILE A 113 10.27 -3.80 7.01
N LYS A 114 10.55 -5.09 7.23
CA LYS A 114 10.52 -5.71 8.55
C LYS A 114 11.53 -5.06 9.50
N TYR A 115 12.77 -4.81 9.03
CA TYR A 115 13.77 -4.08 9.80
C TYR A 115 13.31 -2.65 10.12
N ALA A 116 12.88 -1.89 9.14
CA ALA A 116 12.43 -0.50 9.32
C ALA A 116 11.24 -0.40 10.30
N ALA A 117 10.29 -1.33 10.22
CA ALA A 117 9.18 -1.41 11.17
C ALA A 117 9.66 -1.69 12.60
N SER A 118 10.62 -2.59 12.76
CA SER A 118 11.22 -2.94 14.06
C SER A 118 12.01 -1.76 14.64
N SER A 119 12.84 -1.08 13.84
CA SER A 119 13.71 0.00 14.29
C SER A 119 12.92 1.19 14.84
N CYS A 120 11.81 1.55 14.22
CA CYS A 120 10.93 2.62 14.70
C CYS A 120 9.82 2.13 15.65
N ASN A 121 9.78 0.84 16.00
CA ASN A 121 8.72 0.21 16.80
C ASN A 121 7.31 0.42 16.21
N ALA A 122 7.18 0.41 14.90
CA ALA A 122 5.89 0.54 14.22
C ALA A 122 4.94 -0.59 14.63
N LYS A 123 3.67 -0.22 14.87
CA LYS A 123 2.59 -1.17 15.17
C LYS A 123 1.75 -1.47 13.94
N ILE A 124 1.81 -0.59 12.96
CA ILE A 124 1.11 -0.69 11.68
C ILE A 124 2.10 -0.27 10.58
N VAL A 125 2.18 -1.08 9.55
CA VAL A 125 2.91 -0.76 8.31
C VAL A 125 1.89 -0.62 7.19
N LEU A 126 1.89 0.52 6.54
CA LEU A 126 1.06 0.80 5.37
C LEU A 126 1.96 0.87 4.14
N VAL A 127 1.73 0.01 3.16
CA VAL A 127 2.54 -0.07 1.94
C VAL A 127 1.73 0.46 0.76
N ASP A 128 2.28 1.42 0.04
CA ASP A 128 1.71 1.97 -1.19
C ASP A 128 2.26 1.22 -2.40
N LEU A 129 1.37 0.81 -3.29
CA LEU A 129 1.71 0.04 -4.49
C LEU A 129 1.18 0.74 -5.72
N GLY A 130 1.93 0.65 -6.81
CA GLY A 130 1.47 1.09 -8.12
C GLY A 130 0.25 0.29 -8.62
N PRO A 131 -0.47 0.83 -9.62
CA PRO A 131 -1.73 0.23 -10.10
C PRO A 131 -1.55 -1.01 -10.98
N ASN A 132 -0.31 -1.42 -11.26
CA ASN A 132 -0.03 -2.57 -12.10
C ASN A 132 -0.11 -3.89 -11.31
N LEU A 133 -0.27 -5.01 -12.02
CA LEU A 133 -0.23 -6.37 -11.46
C LEU A 133 1.08 -7.05 -11.86
N GLY A 134 2.20 -6.35 -11.65
CA GLY A 134 3.56 -6.75 -12.02
C GLY A 134 4.30 -7.55 -10.95
N ALA A 135 5.58 -7.77 -11.20
CA ALA A 135 6.45 -8.54 -10.33
C ALA A 135 6.70 -7.85 -8.98
N LEU A 136 6.80 -6.51 -8.98
CA LEU A 136 6.99 -5.73 -7.76
C LEU A 136 5.79 -5.90 -6.82
N ASN A 137 4.57 -5.68 -7.32
CA ASN A 137 3.35 -5.82 -6.52
C ASN A 137 3.18 -7.24 -5.99
N ARG A 138 3.41 -8.27 -6.82
CA ARG A 138 3.38 -9.67 -6.37
C ARG A 138 4.32 -9.91 -5.19
N THR A 139 5.53 -9.39 -5.28
CA THR A 139 6.58 -9.62 -4.29
C THR A 139 6.29 -8.89 -2.98
N ILE A 140 5.90 -7.61 -3.06
CA ILE A 140 5.57 -6.81 -1.87
C ILE A 140 4.33 -7.38 -1.16
N LEU A 141 3.29 -7.72 -1.92
CA LEU A 141 2.07 -8.34 -1.36
C LEU A 141 2.38 -9.64 -0.63
N GLY A 142 3.34 -10.44 -1.10
CA GLY A 142 3.76 -11.67 -0.40
C GLY A 142 4.27 -11.44 1.04
N GLY A 143 4.63 -10.22 1.39
CA GLY A 143 5.05 -9.82 2.74
C GLY A 143 3.99 -9.11 3.57
N CYS A 144 2.80 -8.86 3.04
CA CYS A 144 1.72 -8.15 3.72
C CYS A 144 0.74 -9.13 4.40
N ASP A 145 0.12 -8.72 5.50
CA ASP A 145 -0.93 -9.51 6.15
C ASP A 145 -2.30 -9.30 5.48
N TYR A 146 -2.58 -8.07 5.03
CA TYR A 146 -3.86 -7.68 4.42
C TYR A 146 -3.66 -6.76 3.23
N PHE A 147 -4.64 -6.71 2.32
CA PHE A 147 -4.70 -5.69 1.30
C PHE A 147 -6.08 -5.06 1.16
N ILE A 148 -6.08 -3.80 0.77
CA ILE A 148 -7.26 -3.00 0.46
C ILE A 148 -7.12 -2.51 -0.97
N THR A 149 -8.18 -2.63 -1.78
CA THR A 149 -8.16 -2.11 -3.14
C THR A 149 -8.99 -0.83 -3.28
N PRO A 150 -8.42 0.28 -3.78
CA PRO A 150 -9.18 1.43 -4.17
C PRO A 150 -9.84 1.19 -5.53
N LEU A 151 -11.13 1.49 -5.64
CA LEU A 151 -11.92 1.29 -6.85
C LEU A 151 -12.72 2.55 -7.17
N SER A 152 -12.84 2.89 -8.44
CA SER A 152 -13.76 3.92 -8.93
C SER A 152 -15.04 3.28 -9.42
N PRO A 153 -16.20 3.94 -9.30
CA PRO A 153 -17.46 3.41 -9.82
C PRO A 153 -17.54 3.58 -11.34
N ASP A 154 -16.74 2.81 -12.06
CA ASP A 154 -16.61 2.83 -13.51
C ASP A 154 -16.35 1.43 -14.09
N LEU A 155 -16.46 1.31 -15.41
CA LEU A 155 -16.27 0.05 -16.12
C LEU A 155 -14.84 -0.49 -15.99
N PHE A 156 -13.83 0.38 -15.90
CA PHE A 156 -12.43 -0.05 -15.81
C PHE A 156 -12.16 -0.70 -14.45
N SER A 157 -12.67 -0.14 -13.36
CA SER A 157 -12.58 -0.74 -12.03
C SER A 157 -13.32 -2.07 -11.95
N ILE A 158 -14.51 -2.19 -12.55
CA ILE A 158 -15.26 -3.45 -12.63
C ILE A 158 -14.42 -4.53 -13.36
N LYS A 159 -13.84 -4.19 -14.51
CA LYS A 159 -12.94 -5.12 -15.23
C LYS A 159 -11.63 -5.39 -14.47
N GLY A 160 -11.12 -4.40 -13.76
CA GLY A 160 -9.93 -4.51 -12.91
C GLY A 160 -10.09 -5.55 -11.82
N THR A 161 -11.29 -5.68 -11.20
CA THR A 161 -11.54 -6.70 -10.17
C THR A 161 -11.34 -8.12 -10.70
N GLN A 162 -11.75 -8.39 -11.94
CA GLN A 162 -11.57 -9.68 -12.57
C GLN A 162 -10.08 -10.03 -12.78
N ASN A 163 -9.30 -9.05 -13.25
CA ASN A 163 -7.87 -9.23 -13.44
C ASN A 163 -7.16 -9.45 -12.09
N LEU A 164 -7.56 -8.68 -11.07
CA LEU A 164 -7.00 -8.79 -9.73
C LEU A 164 -7.26 -10.16 -9.12
N GLY A 165 -8.51 -10.62 -9.10
CA GLY A 165 -8.85 -11.93 -8.53
C GLY A 165 -8.16 -13.08 -9.25
N ASN A 166 -8.14 -13.08 -10.59
CA ASN A 166 -7.43 -14.10 -11.38
C ASN A 166 -5.93 -14.13 -11.07
N LYS A 167 -5.30 -12.95 -10.96
CA LYS A 167 -3.88 -12.85 -10.61
C LYS A 167 -3.59 -13.35 -9.21
N PHE A 168 -4.43 -13.02 -8.23
CA PHE A 168 -4.24 -13.49 -6.85
C PHE A 168 -4.31 -15.01 -6.74
N VAL A 169 -5.25 -15.67 -7.42
CA VAL A 169 -5.32 -17.14 -7.45
C VAL A 169 -4.03 -17.74 -8.00
N ILE A 170 -3.51 -17.21 -9.14
CA ILE A 170 -2.25 -17.69 -9.73
C ILE A 170 -1.08 -17.44 -8.77
N TRP A 171 -0.97 -16.25 -8.22
CA TRP A 171 0.10 -15.89 -7.31
C TRP A 171 0.06 -16.68 -5.99
N HIS A 172 -1.14 -17.01 -5.50
CA HIS A 172 -1.29 -17.89 -4.34
C HIS A 172 -0.58 -19.21 -4.57
N ASP A 173 -0.88 -19.91 -5.67
CA ASP A 173 -0.27 -21.19 -5.99
C ASP A 173 1.24 -21.08 -6.19
N GLU A 174 1.70 -20.02 -6.85
CA GLU A 174 3.13 -19.76 -7.06
C GLU A 174 3.87 -19.53 -5.73
N TRP A 175 3.30 -18.70 -4.83
CA TRP A 175 3.88 -18.42 -3.51
C TRP A 175 3.92 -19.67 -2.64
N GLU A 176 2.82 -20.41 -2.54
CA GLU A 176 2.75 -21.67 -1.77
C GLU A 176 3.80 -22.69 -2.24
N ASN A 177 3.99 -22.81 -3.56
CA ASN A 177 5.00 -23.68 -4.12
C ASN A 177 6.44 -23.24 -3.79
N ASN A 178 6.71 -21.94 -3.85
CA ASN A 178 8.03 -21.39 -3.57
C ASN A 178 8.33 -21.45 -2.07
N LEU A 179 7.41 -21.01 -1.19
CA LEU A 179 7.60 -21.04 0.26
C LEU A 179 7.87 -22.45 0.76
N ARG A 180 7.14 -23.47 0.31
CA ARG A 180 7.41 -24.88 0.65
C ARG A 180 8.84 -25.33 0.30
N LYS A 181 9.42 -24.78 -0.77
CA LYS A 181 10.79 -25.10 -1.17
C LYS A 181 11.82 -24.30 -0.35
N TRP A 182 11.53 -23.04 -0.05
CA TRP A 182 12.42 -22.16 0.72
C TRP A 182 12.53 -22.57 2.20
N MET A 183 11.45 -23.12 2.78
CA MET A 183 11.44 -23.62 4.16
C MET A 183 12.20 -24.96 4.35
N ARG A 184 12.73 -25.56 3.27
CA ARG A 184 13.50 -26.81 3.40
C ARG A 184 14.81 -26.59 4.17
N PRO A 185 15.25 -27.57 4.98
CA PRO A 185 16.59 -27.54 5.55
C PRO A 185 17.64 -27.32 4.46
N ASN A 186 18.62 -26.45 4.75
CA ASN A 186 19.69 -26.08 3.82
C ASN A 186 19.31 -25.19 2.63
N SER A 187 18.17 -24.48 2.67
CA SER A 187 17.84 -23.45 1.68
C SER A 187 18.82 -22.25 1.70
N GLY A 188 19.58 -22.10 2.79
CA GLY A 188 20.50 -20.98 3.00
C GLY A 188 19.80 -19.67 3.39
N ILE A 189 18.50 -19.74 3.73
CA ILE A 189 17.66 -18.60 4.13
C ILE A 189 17.07 -18.91 5.50
N LEU A 190 17.09 -17.91 6.39
CA LEU A 190 16.46 -18.04 7.69
C LEU A 190 14.95 -17.99 7.52
N ASN A 191 14.22 -18.87 8.18
CA ASN A 191 12.75 -18.90 8.12
C ASN A 191 12.10 -17.57 8.56
N GLU A 192 12.74 -16.86 9.48
CA GLU A 192 12.31 -15.54 9.95
C GLU A 192 12.40 -14.43 8.89
N ASP A 193 13.23 -14.64 7.86
CA ASP A 193 13.37 -13.72 6.73
C ASP A 193 12.37 -13.99 5.59
N LEU A 194 11.62 -15.08 5.69
CA LEU A 194 10.64 -15.44 4.67
C LEU A 194 9.30 -14.74 4.91
N PRO A 195 8.67 -14.21 3.85
CA PRO A 195 7.31 -13.72 3.92
C PRO A 195 6.32 -14.87 4.17
N LYS A 196 5.12 -14.55 4.67
CA LYS A 196 4.09 -15.56 4.99
C LYS A 196 3.32 -16.07 3.78
N GLY A 197 3.43 -15.41 2.64
CA GLY A 197 2.61 -15.65 1.45
C GLY A 197 1.68 -14.47 1.18
N LEU A 198 0.73 -14.64 0.27
CA LEU A 198 -0.16 -13.54 -0.12
C LEU A 198 -1.06 -13.07 1.02
N PRO A 199 -1.41 -11.76 1.04
CA PRO A 199 -2.25 -11.16 2.06
C PRO A 199 -3.73 -11.54 1.89
N LYS A 200 -4.50 -11.44 2.98
CA LYS A 200 -5.95 -11.55 2.94
C LYS A 200 -6.59 -10.27 2.41
N PHE A 201 -7.61 -10.43 1.57
CA PHE A 201 -8.46 -9.30 1.15
C PHE A 201 -9.25 -8.77 2.34
N LEU A 202 -9.01 -7.52 2.69
CA LEU A 202 -9.70 -6.86 3.79
C LEU A 202 -10.97 -6.15 3.34
N GLY A 203 -10.95 -5.64 2.13
CA GLY A 203 -12.06 -4.90 1.56
C GLY A 203 -11.61 -3.87 0.51
N TYR A 204 -12.56 -3.05 0.10
CA TYR A 204 -12.31 -2.01 -0.91
C TYR A 204 -12.79 -0.64 -0.45
N VAL A 205 -12.24 0.38 -1.08
CA VAL A 205 -12.61 1.79 -0.88
C VAL A 205 -13.05 2.36 -2.21
N THR A 206 -14.21 3.00 -2.25
CA THR A 206 -14.61 3.73 -3.44
C THR A 206 -14.05 5.14 -3.40
N GLN A 207 -13.51 5.61 -4.53
CA GLN A 207 -12.87 6.91 -4.62
C GLN A 207 -13.28 7.68 -5.87
N GLN A 208 -13.01 8.99 -5.87
CA GLN A 208 -13.21 9.92 -7.02
C GLN A 208 -14.64 10.01 -7.55
N HIS A 209 -15.65 9.69 -6.72
CA HIS A 209 -17.02 9.91 -7.13
C HIS A 209 -17.44 11.37 -6.91
N ASN A 210 -18.18 11.93 -7.87
CA ASN A 210 -18.74 13.28 -7.75
C ASN A 210 -20.05 13.23 -6.97
N ILE A 211 -20.08 13.89 -5.82
CA ILE A 211 -21.33 14.15 -5.08
C ILE A 211 -21.98 15.37 -5.71
N ARG A 212 -23.10 15.18 -6.42
CA ARG A 212 -23.96 16.31 -6.80
C ARG A 212 -25.03 16.53 -5.73
N ASN A 213 -25.39 17.79 -5.48
CA ASN A 213 -26.46 18.18 -4.56
C ASN A 213 -27.85 17.74 -5.10
N SER A 214 -28.08 16.44 -5.14
CA SER A 214 -29.39 15.84 -5.33
C SER A 214 -29.91 15.37 -3.97
N LYS A 215 -31.24 15.29 -3.80
CA LYS A 215 -31.84 14.80 -2.54
C LYS A 215 -31.33 13.42 -2.10
N SER A 216 -30.73 12.67 -3.00
CA SER A 216 -30.08 11.36 -2.73
C SER A 216 -28.55 11.43 -2.53
N GLY A 217 -27.92 12.59 -2.72
CA GLY A 217 -26.47 12.78 -2.55
C GLY A 217 -25.57 12.11 -3.62
N MET A 218 -26.12 11.28 -4.50
CA MET A 218 -25.37 10.48 -5.48
C MET A 218 -25.76 10.82 -6.92
N THR A 219 -24.81 10.73 -7.85
CA THR A 219 -25.10 10.86 -9.28
C THR A 219 -25.81 9.61 -9.81
N ARG A 220 -26.58 9.75 -10.92
CA ARG A 220 -27.22 8.61 -11.60
C ARG A 220 -26.21 7.51 -11.97
N GLY A 221 -24.97 7.88 -12.32
CA GLY A 221 -23.90 6.93 -12.61
C GLY A 221 -23.48 6.11 -11.38
N TRP A 222 -23.44 6.72 -10.19
CA TRP A 222 -23.17 5.98 -8.95
C TRP A 222 -24.19 4.89 -8.67
N ASN A 223 -25.50 5.20 -8.83
CA ASN A 223 -26.54 4.20 -8.60
C ASN A 223 -26.50 3.03 -9.60
N ILE A 224 -25.97 3.26 -10.82
CA ILE A 224 -25.80 2.21 -11.82
C ILE A 224 -24.54 1.39 -11.57
N PHE A 225 -23.40 2.04 -11.34
CA PHE A 225 -22.12 1.38 -11.21
C PHE A 225 -21.79 0.91 -9.78
N GLY A 226 -22.40 1.50 -8.75
CA GLY A 226 -22.14 1.14 -7.35
C GLY A 226 -22.55 -0.30 -7.04
N SER A 227 -23.78 -0.70 -7.38
CA SER A 227 -24.25 -2.07 -7.21
C SER A 227 -23.52 -3.07 -8.11
N GLN A 228 -23.15 -2.65 -9.32
CA GLN A 228 -22.34 -3.47 -10.23
C GLN A 228 -20.93 -3.68 -9.69
N LEU A 229 -20.34 -2.66 -9.05
CA LEU A 229 -19.03 -2.75 -8.44
C LEU A 229 -19.01 -3.71 -7.24
N GLU A 230 -20.02 -3.62 -6.38
CA GLU A 230 -20.17 -4.56 -5.25
C GLU A 230 -20.31 -6.01 -5.75
N ASN A 231 -21.17 -6.25 -6.73
CA ASN A 231 -21.31 -7.57 -7.34
C ASN A 231 -19.99 -8.04 -7.97
N ALA A 232 -19.28 -7.17 -8.69
CA ALA A 232 -18.00 -7.49 -9.30
C ALA A 232 -16.92 -7.85 -8.25
N VAL A 233 -16.87 -7.15 -7.11
CA VAL A 233 -15.99 -7.50 -5.99
C VAL A 233 -16.35 -8.87 -5.43
N ASN A 234 -17.64 -9.13 -5.20
CA ASN A 234 -18.11 -10.42 -4.70
C ASN A 234 -17.77 -11.58 -5.65
N GLU A 235 -18.08 -11.43 -6.93
CA GLU A 235 -17.87 -12.48 -7.93
C GLU A 235 -16.39 -12.69 -8.28
N ASN A 236 -15.64 -11.60 -8.45
CA ASN A 236 -14.29 -11.65 -9.01
C ASN A 236 -13.18 -11.71 -7.95
N ILE A 237 -13.41 -11.23 -6.72
CA ILE A 237 -12.40 -11.20 -5.66
C ILE A 237 -12.80 -12.14 -4.53
N ILE A 238 -13.94 -11.93 -3.89
CA ILE A 238 -14.29 -12.67 -2.66
C ILE A 238 -14.53 -14.14 -2.98
N THR A 239 -15.37 -14.45 -3.96
CA THR A 239 -15.70 -15.84 -4.33
C THR A 239 -14.48 -16.69 -4.65
N PRO A 240 -13.50 -16.25 -5.48
CA PRO A 240 -12.32 -17.05 -5.75
C PRO A 240 -11.28 -17.08 -4.60
N LEU A 241 -11.19 -16.05 -3.76
CA LEU A 241 -10.18 -15.96 -2.72
C LEU A 241 -10.62 -16.58 -1.38
N LEU A 242 -11.91 -16.65 -1.11
CA LEU A 242 -12.44 -17.21 0.14
C LEU A 242 -12.04 -18.69 0.36
N PRO A 243 -12.14 -19.60 -0.63
CA PRO A 243 -11.71 -20.99 -0.47
C PRO A 243 -10.20 -21.15 -0.23
N LEU A 244 -9.40 -20.15 -0.60
CA LEU A 244 -7.94 -20.12 -0.42
C LEU A 244 -7.52 -19.52 0.94
N ASP A 245 -8.47 -19.18 1.81
CA ASP A 245 -8.24 -18.40 3.04
C ASP A 245 -7.55 -17.04 2.79
N GLN A 246 -7.74 -16.46 1.59
CA GLN A 246 -7.18 -15.19 1.18
C GLN A 246 -8.19 -14.02 1.27
N CYS A 247 -9.27 -14.20 2.02
CA CYS A 247 -10.22 -13.18 2.41
C CYS A 247 -10.37 -13.15 3.93
N GLU A 248 -10.41 -11.93 4.51
CA GLU A 248 -10.88 -11.76 5.90
C GLU A 248 -12.38 -12.02 5.94
N ASN A 249 -12.85 -12.79 6.93
CA ASN A 249 -14.28 -13.11 7.06
C ASN A 249 -15.06 -11.88 7.57
N ARG A 250 -15.75 -11.20 6.68
CA ARG A 250 -16.51 -9.98 6.95
C ARG A 250 -17.91 -10.05 6.32
N THR A 251 -18.85 -9.33 6.92
CA THR A 251 -20.20 -9.16 6.36
C THR A 251 -20.27 -8.02 5.35
N ASP A 252 -19.37 -7.03 5.47
CA ASP A 252 -19.26 -5.87 4.55
C ASP A 252 -17.80 -5.62 4.21
N TYR A 253 -17.50 -5.54 2.92
CA TYR A 253 -16.16 -5.29 2.39
C TYR A 253 -15.97 -3.84 1.92
N LEU A 254 -16.99 -2.99 1.93
CA LEU A 254 -16.87 -1.57 1.65
C LEU A 254 -16.36 -0.84 2.91
N LEU A 255 -15.08 -0.48 2.92
CA LEU A 255 -14.43 0.14 4.07
C LEU A 255 -14.61 1.66 4.15
N GLY A 256 -14.95 2.29 3.03
CA GLY A 256 -15.14 3.73 2.98
C GLY A 256 -15.42 4.25 1.57
N GLN A 257 -15.94 5.47 1.54
CA GLN A 257 -16.27 6.18 0.30
C GLN A 257 -15.60 7.56 0.32
N ILE A 258 -14.63 7.77 -0.56
CA ILE A 258 -13.85 9.00 -0.61
C ILE A 258 -14.24 9.78 -1.87
N PRO A 259 -15.01 10.86 -1.72
CA PRO A 259 -15.39 11.69 -2.85
C PRO A 259 -14.19 12.44 -3.43
N ASN A 260 -14.36 13.01 -4.62
CA ASN A 260 -13.36 13.91 -5.16
C ASN A 260 -13.24 15.15 -4.27
N LEU A 261 -12.06 15.38 -3.72
CA LEU A 261 -11.77 16.51 -2.83
C LEU A 261 -11.41 17.80 -3.59
N HIS A 262 -11.38 17.72 -4.95
CA HIS A 262 -11.20 18.87 -5.85
C HIS A 262 -10.09 19.83 -5.42
N SER A 263 -10.44 21.09 -5.19
CA SER A 263 -9.52 22.17 -4.86
C SER A 263 -8.79 22.03 -3.51
N LEU A 264 -9.18 21.07 -2.66
CA LEU A 264 -8.49 20.85 -1.38
C LEU A 264 -7.17 20.07 -1.55
N VAL A 265 -7.05 19.25 -2.60
CA VAL A 265 -5.87 18.43 -2.85
C VAL A 265 -4.60 19.25 -3.10
N PRO A 266 -4.61 20.28 -3.98
CA PRO A 266 -3.42 21.10 -4.20
C PRO A 266 -2.87 21.75 -2.92
N TYR A 267 -3.73 22.28 -2.06
CA TYR A 267 -3.28 22.87 -0.78
C TYR A 267 -2.64 21.83 0.16
N SER A 268 -3.16 20.64 0.15
CA SER A 268 -2.64 19.52 0.95
C SER A 268 -1.29 19.05 0.44
N LEU A 269 -1.10 19.02 -0.87
CA LEU A 269 0.18 18.68 -1.52
C LEU A 269 1.24 19.73 -1.23
N GLU A 270 0.92 21.02 -1.47
CA GLU A 270 1.86 22.14 -1.24
C GLU A 270 2.28 22.26 0.23
N ALA A 271 1.36 21.94 1.16
CA ALA A 271 1.64 22.00 2.58
C ALA A 271 2.26 20.71 3.16
N HIS A 272 2.41 19.63 2.37
CA HIS A 272 2.81 18.29 2.82
C HIS A 272 2.04 17.82 4.06
N LYS A 273 0.73 18.13 4.10
CA LYS A 273 -0.16 17.81 5.22
C LYS A 273 -1.43 17.11 4.73
N PRO A 274 -2.03 16.20 5.53
CA PRO A 274 -3.32 15.66 5.16
C PRO A 274 -4.37 16.77 5.09
N VAL A 275 -5.31 16.66 4.14
CA VAL A 275 -6.33 17.69 3.87
C VAL A 275 -7.01 18.17 5.15
N TYR A 276 -7.36 17.28 6.07
CA TYR A 276 -8.07 17.66 7.31
C TYR A 276 -7.23 18.50 8.29
N LYS A 277 -5.90 18.58 8.10
CA LYS A 277 -4.99 19.44 8.88
C LYS A 277 -4.72 20.79 8.21
N CYS A 278 -5.10 20.95 6.93
CA CYS A 278 -4.92 22.21 6.23
C CYS A 278 -5.83 23.31 6.77
N GLY A 279 -5.30 24.51 6.88
CA GLY A 279 -5.99 25.66 7.44
C GLY A 279 -5.67 26.97 6.71
N SER A 280 -5.88 28.10 7.42
CA SER A 280 -5.63 29.45 6.88
C SER A 280 -4.14 29.70 6.57
N ALA A 281 -3.25 29.12 7.35
CA ALA A 281 -1.80 29.20 7.12
C ALA A 281 -1.38 28.52 5.79
N ASP A 282 -2.14 27.51 5.37
CA ASP A 282 -1.90 26.74 4.12
C ASP A 282 -2.75 27.30 2.95
N GLY A 283 -3.25 28.54 3.06
CA GLY A 283 -3.99 29.24 1.98
C GLY A 283 -5.49 28.97 1.91
N LEU A 284 -6.04 28.08 2.75
CA LEU A 284 -7.50 27.85 2.79
C LEU A 284 -8.26 29.03 3.42
N ARG A 285 -9.45 29.32 2.90
CA ARG A 285 -10.31 30.41 3.39
C ARG A 285 -11.77 29.98 3.54
N GLY A 286 -12.46 30.59 4.50
CA GLY A 286 -13.90 30.46 4.68
C GLY A 286 -14.37 29.01 4.82
N GLU A 287 -15.36 28.64 4.01
CA GLU A 287 -15.95 27.28 4.00
C GLU A 287 -14.97 26.17 3.67
N HIS A 288 -13.87 26.44 2.93
CA HIS A 288 -12.89 25.43 2.59
C HIS A 288 -12.21 24.85 3.83
N ILE A 289 -11.97 25.66 4.88
CA ILE A 289 -11.40 25.18 6.15
C ILE A 289 -12.34 24.18 6.82
N SER A 290 -13.64 24.51 6.86
CA SER A 290 -14.65 23.61 7.44
C SER A 290 -14.78 22.31 6.64
N LYS A 291 -14.76 22.40 5.31
CA LYS A 291 -14.79 21.23 4.41
C LYS A 291 -13.55 20.36 4.59
N ALA A 292 -12.35 20.98 4.67
CA ALA A 292 -11.10 20.26 4.90
C ALA A 292 -11.15 19.46 6.21
N LYS A 293 -11.54 20.05 7.32
CA LYS A 293 -11.65 19.37 8.62
C LYS A 293 -12.57 18.15 8.59
N LYS A 294 -13.70 18.24 7.88
CA LYS A 294 -14.67 17.14 7.76
C LYS A 294 -14.13 15.96 6.94
N THR A 295 -13.08 16.14 6.15
CA THR A 295 -12.51 15.03 5.37
C THR A 295 -11.92 13.93 6.24
N LYS A 296 -11.59 14.20 7.52
CA LYS A 296 -11.13 13.16 8.45
C LYS A 296 -12.14 12.03 8.58
N GLU A 297 -13.44 12.36 8.64
CA GLU A 297 -14.53 11.39 8.80
C GLU A 297 -14.59 10.37 7.66
N LEU A 298 -14.16 10.76 6.43
CA LEU A 298 -14.16 9.88 5.26
C LEU A 298 -13.22 8.68 5.41
N TYR A 299 -12.20 8.79 6.24
CA TYR A 299 -11.19 7.75 6.43
C TYR A 299 -11.42 6.91 7.68
N MET A 300 -12.37 7.30 8.55
CA MET A 300 -12.55 6.65 9.86
C MET A 300 -12.98 5.19 9.75
N GLY A 301 -13.79 4.81 8.74
CA GLY A 301 -14.16 3.41 8.52
C GLY A 301 -12.93 2.52 8.30
N ILE A 302 -12.00 2.97 7.47
CA ILE A 302 -10.75 2.25 7.19
C ILE A 302 -9.87 2.20 8.45
N VAL A 303 -9.71 3.33 9.14
CA VAL A 303 -8.90 3.42 10.37
C VAL A 303 -9.45 2.47 11.45
N THR A 304 -10.76 2.45 11.66
CA THR A 304 -11.41 1.55 12.62
C THR A 304 -11.13 0.09 12.27
N THR A 305 -11.32 -0.30 11.02
CA THR A 305 -11.03 -1.67 10.57
C THR A 305 -9.58 -2.07 10.81
N ILE A 306 -8.61 -1.19 10.50
CA ILE A 306 -7.18 -1.44 10.73
C ILE A 306 -6.89 -1.60 12.25
N LYS A 307 -7.53 -0.81 13.11
CA LYS A 307 -7.35 -0.90 14.56
C LYS A 307 -7.91 -2.20 15.12
N GLU A 308 -9.08 -2.64 14.67
CA GLU A 308 -9.68 -3.92 15.06
C GLU A 308 -8.79 -5.13 14.72
N LEU A 309 -8.08 -5.07 13.59
CA LEU A 309 -7.13 -6.13 13.19
C LEU A 309 -5.90 -6.19 14.10
N ARG A 310 -5.46 -5.05 14.62
CA ARG A 310 -4.33 -5.01 15.56
C ARG A 310 -4.64 -5.66 16.90
N GLU A 311 -5.91 -5.67 17.30
CA GLU A 311 -6.37 -6.21 18.57
C GLU A 311 -6.63 -7.72 18.51
N LYS A 312 -6.70 -8.30 17.31
CA LYS A 312 -6.76 -9.76 17.08
C LYS A 312 -5.37 -10.39 17.15
#